data_e9f4dba90a71e30f061447f36ba4a2a0
#
_entry.id   e9f4dba90a71e30f061447f36ba4a2a0
#
_cell.length_a   1.000
_cell.length_b   1.000
_cell.length_c   1.000
_cell.angle_alpha   90.00
_cell.angle_beta   90.00
_cell.angle_gamma   90.00
#
_symmetry.space_group_name_H-M   'P 1'
#
loop_
_entity.id
_entity.type
_entity.pdbx_description
1 polymer ?
#
loop_
_entity_poly.entity_id
_entity_poly.type
_entity_poly.pdbx_seq_one_letter_code
_entity_poly.pdbx_strand_id
1 'polypeptide(L)'
;MAGIPEAQQGALIEAMAAHEIAHCWRYVQGVWHELPAGFVEVGEETAQDAELLAASKAMRETRREEGYADLVALAWIQRSHPQDYARVHGWLAKVRGNVAVPRSGHDTRVWVKLAENGEQFGTAATPFEAASTVWREGLLRDE
;
A
#
# COMPACT_ATOMS: atom_id res chain seq x y z
N MET A 1 -4.91 17.52 -7.90
CA MET A 1 -6.19 16.87 -8.30
C MET A 1 -6.83 17.51 -9.51
N ALA A 2 -6.00 17.91 -10.45
CA ALA A 2 -6.49 18.47 -11.71
C ALA A 2 -7.39 17.44 -12.45
N GLY A 3 -8.50 17.93 -12.99
CA GLY A 3 -9.45 17.09 -13.74
C GLY A 3 -10.45 16.31 -12.90
N ILE A 4 -10.40 16.39 -11.57
CA ILE A 4 -11.35 15.71 -10.69
C ILE A 4 -12.41 16.71 -10.24
N PRO A 5 -13.72 16.41 -10.46
CA PRO A 5 -14.79 17.30 -9.98
C PRO A 5 -14.70 17.53 -8.47
N GLU A 6 -14.99 18.76 -8.04
CA GLU A 6 -14.91 19.16 -6.63
C GLU A 6 -15.71 18.23 -5.71
N ALA A 7 -16.89 17.81 -6.15
CA ALA A 7 -17.75 16.89 -5.39
C ALA A 7 -17.10 15.52 -5.12
N GLN A 8 -16.06 15.16 -5.88
CA GLN A 8 -15.35 13.89 -5.74
C GLN A 8 -14.02 14.02 -5.00
N GLN A 9 -13.56 15.24 -4.77
CA GLN A 9 -12.25 15.48 -4.16
C GLN A 9 -12.22 15.11 -2.67
N GLY A 10 -13.34 15.23 -1.97
CA GLY A 10 -13.42 14.94 -0.53
C GLY A 10 -12.96 13.52 -0.18
N ALA A 11 -13.48 12.52 -0.87
CA ALA A 11 -13.09 11.12 -0.63
C ALA A 11 -11.61 10.89 -0.95
N LEU A 12 -11.08 11.51 -2.01
CA LEU A 12 -9.66 11.41 -2.34
C LEU A 12 -8.77 12.04 -1.29
N ILE A 13 -9.17 13.18 -0.74
CA ILE A 13 -8.43 13.85 0.35
C ILE A 13 -8.41 12.96 1.59
N GLU A 14 -9.54 12.36 1.94
CA GLU A 14 -9.60 11.41 3.05
C GLU A 14 -8.72 10.18 2.83
N ALA A 15 -8.71 9.65 1.61
CA ALA A 15 -7.85 8.52 1.26
C ALA A 15 -6.37 8.89 1.42
N MET A 16 -5.97 10.06 0.97
CA MET A 16 -4.60 10.56 1.13
C MET A 16 -4.24 10.76 2.59
N ALA A 17 -5.15 11.33 3.39
CA ALA A 17 -4.94 11.50 4.83
C ALA A 17 -4.79 10.15 5.53
N ALA A 18 -5.63 9.17 5.21
CA ALA A 18 -5.54 7.83 5.77
C ALA A 18 -4.22 7.13 5.39
N HIS A 19 -3.73 7.33 4.16
CA HIS A 19 -2.43 6.85 3.72
C HIS A 19 -1.31 7.39 4.62
N GLU A 20 -1.28 8.69 4.86
CA GLU A 20 -0.26 9.31 5.71
C GLU A 20 -0.37 8.86 7.17
N ILE A 21 -1.58 8.71 7.69
CA ILE A 21 -1.80 8.19 9.04
C ILE A 21 -1.27 6.75 9.15
N ALA A 22 -1.40 5.95 8.11
CA ALA A 22 -0.89 4.58 8.09
C ALA A 22 0.63 4.52 8.29
N HIS A 23 1.38 5.43 7.70
CA HIS A 23 2.82 5.53 7.93
C HIS A 23 3.12 5.81 9.40
N CYS A 24 2.41 6.75 10.01
CA CYS A 24 2.56 7.05 11.43
C CYS A 24 2.21 5.85 12.31
N TRP A 25 1.14 5.15 11.98
CA TRP A 25 0.72 3.96 12.71
C TRP A 25 1.80 2.88 12.72
N ARG A 26 2.35 2.55 11.56
CA ARG A 26 3.42 1.56 11.43
C ARG A 26 4.65 1.96 12.21
N TYR A 27 5.03 3.23 12.15
CA TYR A 27 6.17 3.76 12.87
C TYR A 27 6.00 3.61 14.39
N VAL A 28 4.83 3.98 14.92
CA VAL A 28 4.52 3.88 16.36
C VAL A 28 4.52 2.42 16.81
N GLN A 29 4.09 1.48 15.96
CA GLN A 29 4.13 0.06 16.27
C GLN A 29 5.55 -0.53 16.34
N GLY A 30 6.57 0.20 15.90
CA GLY A 30 7.95 -0.29 15.89
C GLY A 30 8.22 -1.36 14.85
N VAL A 31 7.35 -1.52 13.87
CA VAL A 31 7.44 -2.57 12.84
C VAL A 31 7.67 -2.02 11.44
N TRP A 32 8.21 -0.82 11.36
CA TRP A 32 8.44 -0.11 10.11
C TRP A 32 9.21 -0.93 9.08
N HIS A 33 10.27 -1.60 9.51
CA HIS A 33 11.14 -2.40 8.64
C HIS A 33 11.00 -3.91 8.90
N GLU A 34 10.07 -4.33 9.73
CA GLU A 34 9.92 -5.73 10.08
C GLU A 34 8.88 -6.43 9.21
N LEU A 35 9.18 -7.65 8.82
CA LEU A 35 8.22 -8.54 8.16
C LEU A 35 7.39 -9.28 9.20
N PRO A 36 6.14 -9.64 8.89
CA PRO A 36 5.36 -10.54 9.73
C PRO A 36 6.08 -11.87 9.93
N ALA A 37 5.79 -12.54 11.05
CA ALA A 37 6.34 -13.87 11.32
C ALA A 37 6.03 -14.83 10.16
N GLY A 38 7.02 -15.59 9.74
CA GLY A 38 6.91 -16.55 8.64
C GLY A 38 7.37 -16.00 7.29
N PHE A 39 7.63 -14.71 7.18
CA PHE A 39 8.21 -14.12 5.97
C PHE A 39 9.72 -13.99 6.11
N VAL A 40 10.43 -14.19 5.01
CA VAL A 40 11.87 -14.04 4.93
C VAL A 40 12.23 -13.04 3.84
N GLU A 41 13.37 -12.40 3.98
CA GLU A 41 13.94 -11.56 2.94
C GLU A 41 14.59 -12.43 1.88
N VAL A 42 14.32 -12.11 0.61
CA VAL A 42 14.87 -12.85 -0.54
C VAL A 42 15.61 -11.90 -1.47
N GLY A 43 16.48 -12.46 -2.31
CA GLY A 43 17.22 -11.71 -3.33
C GLY A 43 18.53 -11.12 -2.84
N GLU A 44 18.91 -11.30 -1.61
CA GLU A 44 20.15 -10.76 -1.05
C GLU A 44 21.39 -11.39 -1.69
N GLU A 45 21.33 -12.68 -1.97
CA GLU A 45 22.44 -13.43 -2.55
C GLU A 45 22.76 -13.05 -4.00
N THR A 46 21.84 -12.37 -4.67
CA THR A 46 22.00 -11.98 -6.08
C THR A 46 22.74 -10.67 -6.24
N ALA A 47 22.87 -9.86 -5.19
CA ALA A 47 23.58 -8.60 -5.24
C ALA A 47 25.06 -8.81 -4.96
N GLN A 48 25.93 -8.40 -5.88
CA GLN A 48 27.38 -8.55 -5.75
C GLN A 48 28.04 -7.34 -5.10
N ASP A 49 27.34 -6.22 -5.02
CA ASP A 49 27.80 -4.95 -4.47
C ASP A 49 26.98 -4.64 -3.19
N ALA A 50 27.68 -4.37 -2.09
CA ALA A 50 27.02 -4.07 -0.81
C ALA A 50 26.16 -2.79 -0.85
N GLU A 51 26.58 -1.78 -1.64
CA GLU A 51 25.77 -0.55 -1.82
C GLU A 51 24.51 -0.83 -2.63
N LEU A 52 24.63 -1.62 -3.70
CA LEU A 52 23.50 -2.02 -4.52
C LEU A 52 22.53 -2.88 -3.71
N LEU A 53 23.02 -3.79 -2.90
CA LEU A 53 22.21 -4.62 -2.00
C LEU A 53 21.43 -3.75 -1.01
N ALA A 54 22.10 -2.80 -0.36
CA ALA A 54 21.48 -1.88 0.59
C ALA A 54 20.38 -1.03 -0.08
N ALA A 55 20.66 -0.51 -1.29
CA ALA A 55 19.69 0.28 -2.04
C ALA A 55 18.47 -0.56 -2.46
N SER A 56 18.67 -1.78 -2.91
CA SER A 56 17.61 -2.71 -3.27
C SER A 56 16.73 -3.06 -2.07
N LYS A 57 17.34 -3.29 -0.92
CA LYS A 57 16.63 -3.57 0.32
C LYS A 57 15.80 -2.36 0.77
N ALA A 58 16.37 -1.16 0.73
CA ALA A 58 15.68 0.07 1.09
C ALA A 58 14.47 0.32 0.19
N MET A 59 14.61 0.13 -1.13
CA MET A 59 13.48 0.27 -2.07
C MET A 59 12.38 -0.76 -1.79
N ARG A 60 12.75 -1.99 -1.48
CA ARG A 60 11.78 -3.04 -1.15
C ARG A 60 11.01 -2.72 0.12
N GLU A 61 11.69 -2.27 1.16
CA GLU A 61 11.08 -1.88 2.42
C GLU A 61 10.12 -0.70 2.22
N THR A 62 10.53 0.31 1.48
CA THR A 62 9.69 1.47 1.14
C THR A 62 8.46 1.04 0.35
N ARG A 63 8.63 0.20 -0.66
CA ARG A 63 7.52 -0.31 -1.48
C ARG A 63 6.50 -1.06 -0.64
N ARG A 64 6.94 -1.90 0.26
CA ARG A 64 6.06 -2.66 1.16
C ARG A 64 5.33 -1.75 2.13
N GLU A 65 6.00 -0.74 2.64
CA GLU A 65 5.39 0.25 3.52
C GLU A 65 4.34 1.10 2.77
N GLU A 66 4.67 1.56 1.58
CA GLU A 66 3.73 2.28 0.72
C GLU A 66 2.51 1.40 0.36
N GLY A 67 2.74 0.12 0.09
CA GLY A 67 1.66 -0.84 -0.17
C GLY A 67 0.69 -0.94 1.01
N TYR A 68 1.21 -1.01 2.22
CA TYR A 68 0.40 -1.00 3.43
C TYR A 68 -0.41 0.30 3.55
N ALA A 69 0.23 1.44 3.34
CA ALA A 69 -0.43 2.75 3.43
C ALA A 69 -1.56 2.89 2.39
N ASP A 70 -1.33 2.45 1.15
CA ASP A 70 -2.37 2.43 0.13
C ASP A 70 -3.56 1.56 0.53
N LEU A 71 -3.30 0.39 1.13
CA LEU A 71 -4.35 -0.51 1.59
C LEU A 71 -5.16 0.08 2.74
N VAL A 72 -4.51 0.79 3.68
CA VAL A 72 -5.23 1.49 4.76
C VAL A 72 -6.14 2.57 4.17
N ALA A 73 -5.65 3.33 3.20
CA ALA A 73 -6.45 4.33 2.51
C ALA A 73 -7.70 3.71 1.87
N LEU A 74 -7.52 2.61 1.14
CA LEU A 74 -8.63 1.91 0.49
C LEU A 74 -9.59 1.29 1.50
N ALA A 75 -9.09 0.69 2.58
CA ALA A 75 -9.91 0.14 3.64
C ALA A 75 -10.76 1.21 4.32
N TRP A 76 -10.19 2.39 4.54
CA TRP A 76 -10.92 3.53 5.07
C TRP A 76 -12.08 3.94 4.15
N ILE A 77 -11.83 4.04 2.84
CA ILE A 77 -12.85 4.42 1.87
C ILE A 77 -13.95 3.36 1.79
N GLN A 78 -13.60 2.08 1.79
CA GLN A 78 -14.58 1.01 1.79
C GLN A 78 -15.52 1.10 3.00
N ARG A 79 -14.99 1.50 4.13
CA ARG A 79 -15.72 1.62 5.39
C ARG A 79 -16.57 2.88 5.47
N SER A 80 -16.01 4.02 5.06
CA SER A 80 -16.59 5.34 5.27
C SER A 80 -17.39 5.84 4.08
N HIS A 81 -16.96 5.48 2.86
CA HIS A 81 -17.55 5.94 1.60
C HIS A 81 -17.60 4.79 0.59
N PRO A 82 -18.31 3.68 0.90
CA PRO A 82 -18.31 2.49 0.02
C PRO A 82 -18.80 2.78 -1.39
N GLN A 83 -19.69 3.77 -1.56
CA GLN A 83 -20.18 4.19 -2.86
C GLN A 83 -19.11 4.84 -3.74
N ASP A 84 -18.03 5.34 -3.12
CA ASP A 84 -16.91 5.99 -3.82
C ASP A 84 -15.72 5.04 -4.04
N TYR A 85 -15.79 3.82 -3.52
CA TYR A 85 -14.65 2.89 -3.51
C TYR A 85 -14.09 2.63 -4.91
N ALA A 86 -14.95 2.26 -5.86
CA ALA A 86 -14.51 1.95 -7.21
C ALA A 86 -13.78 3.12 -7.87
N ARG A 87 -14.23 4.33 -7.62
CA ARG A 87 -13.64 5.56 -8.16
C ARG A 87 -12.28 5.87 -7.52
N VAL A 88 -12.20 5.80 -6.20
CA VAL A 88 -10.96 6.03 -5.46
C VAL A 88 -9.92 4.96 -5.82
N HIS A 89 -10.32 3.70 -5.86
CA HIS A 89 -9.45 2.61 -6.29
C HIS A 89 -8.93 2.83 -7.72
N GLY A 90 -9.82 3.19 -8.65
CA GLY A 90 -9.44 3.47 -10.04
C GLY A 90 -8.44 4.61 -10.16
N TRP A 91 -8.61 5.68 -9.39
CA TRP A 91 -7.67 6.78 -9.33
C TRP A 91 -6.30 6.32 -8.80
N LEU A 92 -6.29 5.59 -7.71
CA LEU A 92 -5.04 5.09 -7.11
C LEU A 92 -4.32 4.11 -8.06
N ALA A 93 -5.06 3.20 -8.69
CA ALA A 93 -4.51 2.28 -9.68
C ALA A 93 -3.85 3.02 -10.84
N LYS A 94 -4.45 4.12 -11.30
CA LYS A 94 -3.89 4.96 -12.35
C LYS A 94 -2.61 5.65 -11.88
N VAL A 95 -2.61 6.23 -10.69
CA VAL A 95 -1.43 6.90 -10.12
C VAL A 95 -0.27 5.90 -9.98
N ARG A 96 -0.54 4.73 -9.43
CA ARG A 96 0.49 3.69 -9.23
C ARG A 96 0.92 3.02 -10.53
N GLY A 97 0.03 2.98 -11.52
CA GLY A 97 0.36 2.46 -12.85
C GLY A 97 1.33 3.33 -13.64
N ASN A 98 1.50 4.59 -13.26
CA ASN A 98 2.40 5.54 -13.90
C ASN A 98 3.82 5.57 -13.28
N VAL A 99 4.16 4.58 -12.47
CA VAL A 99 5.50 4.48 -11.89
C VAL A 99 6.53 4.25 -12.99
N ALA A 100 7.52 5.15 -13.07
CA ALA A 100 8.52 5.14 -14.13
C ALA A 100 9.48 3.94 -14.02
N VAL A 101 9.77 3.49 -12.81
CA VAL A 101 10.70 2.38 -12.55
C VAL A 101 9.95 1.26 -11.83
N PRO A 102 9.71 0.12 -12.49
CA PRO A 102 9.07 -1.03 -11.85
C PRO A 102 9.86 -1.48 -10.61
N ARG A 103 9.13 -1.88 -9.59
CA ARG A 103 9.66 -2.33 -8.30
C ARG A 103 10.41 -1.25 -7.49
N SER A 104 10.25 0.01 -7.86
CA SER A 104 10.72 1.14 -7.04
C SER A 104 9.87 1.31 -5.78
N GLY A 105 10.25 2.24 -4.89
CA GLY A 105 9.59 2.45 -3.61
C GLY A 105 8.09 2.78 -3.69
N HIS A 106 7.62 3.33 -4.81
CA HIS A 106 6.22 3.68 -5.02
C HIS A 106 5.46 2.70 -5.91
N ASP A 107 6.05 1.56 -6.25
CA ASP A 107 5.40 0.53 -7.06
C ASP A 107 4.56 -0.39 -6.19
N THR A 108 3.35 0.04 -5.85
CA THR A 108 2.42 -0.70 -5.01
C THR A 108 1.37 -1.49 -5.79
N ARG A 109 1.57 -1.68 -7.09
CA ARG A 109 0.57 -2.30 -7.98
C ARG A 109 0.08 -3.67 -7.51
N VAL A 110 0.95 -4.46 -6.89
CA VAL A 110 0.57 -5.77 -6.33
C VAL A 110 -0.57 -5.61 -5.32
N TRP A 111 -0.43 -4.70 -4.37
CA TRP A 111 -1.43 -4.50 -3.31
C TRP A 111 -2.68 -3.80 -3.83
N VAL A 112 -2.53 -2.80 -4.67
CA VAL A 112 -3.68 -2.10 -5.27
C VAL A 112 -4.53 -3.07 -6.09
N LYS A 113 -3.92 -3.98 -6.83
CA LYS A 113 -4.63 -5.00 -7.59
C LYS A 113 -5.38 -5.99 -6.67
N LEU A 114 -4.77 -6.42 -5.58
CA LEU A 114 -5.44 -7.29 -4.61
C LEU A 114 -6.68 -6.64 -4.00
N ALA A 115 -6.71 -5.32 -3.89
CA ALA A 115 -7.81 -4.55 -3.32
C ALA A 115 -8.83 -4.06 -4.36
N GLU A 116 -8.81 -4.60 -5.58
CA GLU A 116 -9.75 -4.21 -6.64
C GLU A 116 -11.21 -4.34 -6.20
N ASN A 117 -11.54 -5.39 -5.45
CA ASN A 117 -12.82 -5.54 -4.80
C ASN A 117 -12.68 -5.17 -3.32
N GLY A 118 -13.39 -4.12 -2.88
CA GLY A 118 -13.34 -3.66 -1.49
C GLY A 118 -13.80 -4.70 -0.46
N GLU A 119 -14.58 -5.69 -0.87
CA GLU A 119 -15.00 -6.80 0.00
C GLU A 119 -13.82 -7.62 0.53
N GLN A 120 -12.66 -7.56 -0.12
CA GLN A 120 -11.42 -8.18 0.34
C GLN A 120 -11.01 -7.72 1.75
N PHE A 121 -11.42 -6.54 2.16
CA PHE A 121 -11.11 -6.03 3.49
C PHE A 121 -11.94 -6.66 4.60
N GLY A 122 -13.04 -7.33 4.27
CA GLY A 122 -13.87 -8.03 5.26
C GLY A 122 -14.51 -7.10 6.28
N THR A 123 -14.65 -7.60 7.50
CA THR A 123 -15.35 -6.93 8.61
C THR A 123 -14.42 -6.65 9.80
N ALA A 124 -13.15 -6.47 9.58
CA ALA A 124 -12.20 -6.17 10.65
C ALA A 124 -12.59 -4.91 11.43
N ALA A 125 -12.19 -4.85 12.70
CA ALA A 125 -12.59 -3.77 13.61
C ALA A 125 -12.05 -2.40 13.16
N THR A 126 -10.86 -2.37 12.54
CA THR A 126 -10.21 -1.14 12.09
C THR A 126 -9.72 -1.26 10.64
N PRO A 127 -9.54 -0.13 9.94
CA PRO A 127 -8.89 -0.14 8.62
C PRO A 127 -7.47 -0.71 8.65
N PHE A 128 -6.75 -0.54 9.75
CA PHE A 128 -5.38 -1.05 9.92
C PHE A 128 -5.36 -2.58 9.93
N GLU A 129 -6.28 -3.20 10.66
CA GLU A 129 -6.41 -4.66 10.69
C GLU A 129 -6.85 -5.22 9.34
N ALA A 130 -7.82 -4.58 8.71
CA ALA A 130 -8.32 -4.95 7.39
C ALA A 130 -7.19 -4.90 6.35
N ALA A 131 -6.42 -3.81 6.34
CA ALA A 131 -5.29 -3.63 5.44
C ALA A 131 -4.20 -4.68 5.69
N SER A 132 -3.92 -5.02 6.94
CA SER A 132 -2.87 -5.98 7.30
C SER A 132 -3.08 -7.35 6.66
N THR A 133 -4.30 -7.83 6.57
CA THR A 133 -4.63 -9.13 5.96
C THR A 133 -4.28 -9.14 4.47
N VAL A 134 -4.72 -8.12 3.73
CA VAL A 134 -4.44 -7.99 2.29
C VAL A 134 -2.95 -7.71 2.04
N TRP A 135 -2.34 -6.93 2.91
CA TRP A 135 -0.92 -6.61 2.82
C TRP A 135 -0.03 -7.85 2.89
N ARG A 136 -0.31 -8.76 3.82
CA ARG A 136 0.43 -10.02 3.96
C ARG A 136 0.32 -10.89 2.71
N GLU A 137 -0.86 -10.93 2.11
CA GLU A 137 -1.04 -11.64 0.84
C GLU A 137 -0.17 -11.05 -0.26
N GLY A 138 -0.10 -9.72 -0.34
CA GLY A 138 0.75 -9.02 -1.30
C GLY A 138 2.24 -9.25 -1.08
N LEU A 139 2.69 -9.44 0.17
CA LEU A 139 4.09 -9.76 0.45
C LEU A 139 4.54 -11.05 -0.25
N LEU A 140 3.68 -12.04 -0.31
CA LEU A 140 3.97 -13.31 -0.99
C LEU A 140 4.13 -13.12 -2.51
N ARG A 141 3.53 -12.09 -3.06
CA ARG A 141 3.55 -11.79 -4.50
C ARG A 141 4.59 -10.74 -4.90
N ASP A 142 5.13 -10.03 -3.92
CA ASP A 142 6.12 -8.98 -4.13
C ASP A 142 7.56 -9.51 -4.21
N GLU A 143 7.76 -10.78 -4.01
CA GLU A 143 9.05 -11.46 -4.08
C GLU A 143 9.58 -11.64 -5.50
#